data_21e52b152dee26c0fb1ecb0408e342d6
#
_entry.id   21e52b152dee26c0fb1ecb0408e342d6
#
_cell.length_a   1.000
_cell.length_b   1.000
_cell.length_c   1.000
_cell.angle_alpha   90.00
_cell.angle_beta   90.00
_cell.angle_gamma   90.00
#
_symmetry.space_group_name_H-M   'P 1'
#
loop_
_entity.id
_entity.type
_entity.pdbx_description
1 polymer ?
#
loop_
_entity_poly.entity_id
_entity_poly.type
_entity_poly.pdbx_seq_one_letter_code
_entity_poly.pdbx_strand_id
1 'polypeptide(L)'
;ISVTGGTESTKYLVSGNFFKQNGVVKNNDMERYTGRINLEQKVSKYVNLGVNMTLSRNQTNNVPLGSGQNENASIMVAAAQFNPLLPIKDENGDYTLNSQAAFLPNPVSLLEITDKTMKERLLATAFVEVKPIQDLTLKANFGIDRNYQKRSVYMPKTTLYGQKKGGQADIAQYD
;
A
#
# COMPACT_ATOMS: atom_id res chain seq x y z
N ILE A 1 12.63 -6.77 13.82
CA ILE A 1 13.95 -6.64 14.48
C ILE A 1 14.02 -5.28 15.12
N SER A 2 14.53 -5.20 16.38
CA SER A 2 14.74 -3.92 17.05
C SER A 2 16.04 -3.97 17.86
N VAL A 3 16.70 -2.84 17.92
CA VAL A 3 17.89 -2.60 18.74
C VAL A 3 17.61 -1.38 19.59
N THR A 4 17.83 -1.53 20.88
CA THR A 4 17.72 -0.45 21.87
C THR A 4 19.00 -0.37 22.65
N GLY A 5 19.39 0.82 23.02
CA GLY A 5 20.57 1.04 23.85
C GLY A 5 20.61 2.47 24.36
N GLY A 6 21.62 2.73 25.14
CA GLY A 6 21.84 4.07 25.64
C GLY A 6 22.82 4.16 26.79
N THR A 7 23.08 5.38 27.16
CA THR A 7 23.85 5.81 28.35
C THR A 7 22.93 6.67 29.22
N GLU A 8 23.45 7.26 30.26
CA GLU A 8 22.71 8.25 31.07
C GLU A 8 22.31 9.51 30.28
N SER A 9 23.05 9.81 29.21
CA SER A 9 22.83 11.00 28.37
C SER A 9 22.16 10.71 27.04
N THR A 10 22.25 9.49 26.54
CA THR A 10 21.73 9.13 25.20
C THR A 10 20.86 7.90 25.32
N LYS A 11 19.66 7.94 24.72
CA LYS A 11 18.81 6.77 24.54
C LYS A 11 18.43 6.64 23.08
N TYR A 12 18.50 5.43 22.53
CA TYR A 12 18.10 5.20 21.17
C TYR A 12 17.34 3.90 21.00
N LEU A 13 16.47 3.89 20.01
CA LEU A 13 15.78 2.72 19.48
C LEU A 13 15.81 2.80 17.99
N VAL A 14 16.25 1.73 17.35
CA VAL A 14 16.14 1.52 15.90
C VAL A 14 15.40 0.22 15.67
N SER A 15 14.36 0.25 14.85
CA SER A 15 13.62 -0.98 14.52
C SER A 15 13.26 -1.03 13.06
N GLY A 16 13.22 -2.24 12.51
CA GLY A 16 12.75 -2.56 11.18
C GLY A 16 11.74 -3.69 11.25
N ASN A 17 10.66 -3.57 10.48
CA ASN A 17 9.65 -4.60 10.32
C ASN A 17 9.37 -4.82 8.84
N PHE A 18 9.28 -6.09 8.45
CA PHE A 18 8.77 -6.54 7.16
C PHE A 18 7.55 -7.41 7.42
N PHE A 19 6.49 -7.15 6.66
CA PHE A 19 5.26 -7.92 6.69
C PHE A 19 4.83 -8.24 5.27
N LYS A 20 4.49 -9.49 5.00
CA LYS A 20 3.93 -9.95 3.74
C LYS A 20 2.68 -10.76 4.00
N GLN A 21 1.63 -10.48 3.23
CA GLN A 21 0.37 -11.20 3.29
C GLN A 21 -0.11 -11.49 1.86
N ASN A 22 -0.47 -12.73 1.60
CA ASN A 22 -1.14 -13.13 0.37
C ASN A 22 -2.66 -13.16 0.62
N GLY A 23 -3.42 -12.67 -0.33
CA GLY A 23 -4.88 -12.77 -0.31
C GLY A 23 -5.36 -14.15 -0.74
N VAL A 24 -6.67 -14.38 -0.65
CA VAL A 24 -7.33 -15.62 -1.07
C VAL A 24 -7.36 -15.74 -2.60
N VAL A 25 -7.49 -14.61 -3.28
CA VAL A 25 -7.48 -14.57 -4.76
C VAL A 25 -6.05 -14.43 -5.25
N LYS A 26 -5.71 -15.13 -6.34
CA LYS A 26 -4.40 -15.00 -7.00
C LYS A 26 -4.12 -13.54 -7.36
N ASN A 27 -2.85 -13.14 -7.33
CA ASN A 27 -2.38 -11.78 -7.62
C ASN A 27 -2.90 -10.71 -6.63
N ASN A 28 -3.41 -11.11 -5.47
CA ASN A 28 -3.76 -10.21 -4.38
C ASN A 28 -2.78 -10.44 -3.23
N ASP A 29 -1.88 -9.50 -3.03
CA ASP A 29 -0.89 -9.55 -1.97
C ASP A 29 -0.55 -8.15 -1.46
N MET A 30 0.00 -8.11 -0.27
CA MET A 30 0.48 -6.89 0.37
C MET A 30 1.85 -7.12 0.99
N GLU A 31 2.74 -6.17 0.77
CA GLU A 31 4.04 -6.09 1.43
C GLU A 31 4.17 -4.75 2.15
N ARG A 32 4.61 -4.78 3.40
CA ARG A 32 4.84 -3.57 4.20
C ARG A 32 6.22 -3.58 4.84
N TYR A 33 6.93 -2.52 4.60
CA TYR A 33 8.21 -2.20 5.20
C TYR A 33 8.01 -1.05 6.17
N THR A 34 8.52 -1.17 7.39
CA THR A 34 8.44 -0.10 8.39
C THR A 34 9.79 0.04 9.07
N GLY A 35 10.32 1.25 9.09
CA GLY A 35 11.50 1.63 9.83
C GLY A 35 11.13 2.65 10.90
N ARG A 36 11.72 2.52 12.10
CA ARG A 36 11.53 3.49 13.19
C ARG A 36 12.87 3.81 13.82
N ILE A 37 13.07 5.08 14.09
CA ILE A 37 14.20 5.60 14.82
C ILE A 37 13.67 6.51 15.93
N ASN A 38 14.06 6.27 17.16
CA ASN A 38 13.85 7.18 18.29
C ASN A 38 15.21 7.47 18.87
N LEU A 39 15.51 8.74 19.05
CA LEU A 39 16.74 9.22 19.68
C LEU A 39 16.38 10.30 20.69
N GLU A 40 16.91 10.16 21.89
CA GLU A 40 16.84 11.17 22.92
C GLU A 40 18.25 11.43 23.45
N GLN A 41 18.63 12.70 23.51
CA GLN A 41 19.96 13.14 23.89
C GLN A 41 19.87 14.26 24.91
N LYS A 42 20.39 14.00 26.12
CA LYS A 42 20.68 15.03 27.12
C LYS A 42 22.01 15.68 26.74
N VAL A 43 21.93 16.87 26.14
CA VAL A 43 23.12 17.64 25.73
C VAL A 43 23.80 18.25 26.92
N SER A 44 23.02 18.67 27.92
CA SER A 44 23.52 19.21 29.19
C SER A 44 22.46 19.01 30.31
N LYS A 45 22.75 19.45 31.51
CA LYS A 45 21.76 19.48 32.59
C LYS A 45 20.57 20.42 32.30
N TYR A 46 20.70 21.28 31.29
CA TYR A 46 19.71 22.28 30.93
C TYR A 46 19.02 21.99 29.61
N VAL A 47 19.58 21.13 28.74
CA VAL A 47 19.09 20.93 27.36
C VAL A 47 18.94 19.45 27.09
N ASN A 48 17.71 19.08 26.67
CA ASN A 48 17.35 17.76 26.14
C ASN A 48 16.78 17.89 24.75
N LEU A 49 17.20 17.01 23.83
CA LEU A 49 16.76 16.94 22.46
C LEU A 49 16.18 15.56 22.19
N GLY A 50 15.17 15.48 21.34
CA GLY A 50 14.68 14.19 20.89
C GLY A 50 14.17 14.24 19.46
N VAL A 51 14.34 13.11 18.76
CA VAL A 51 13.85 12.87 17.41
C VAL A 51 13.17 11.51 17.38
N ASN A 52 11.95 11.49 16.87
CA ASN A 52 11.24 10.25 16.56
C ASN A 52 10.89 10.27 15.10
N MET A 53 11.23 9.23 14.37
CA MET A 53 10.93 9.09 12.95
C MET A 53 10.38 7.70 12.68
N THR A 54 9.29 7.66 11.93
CA THR A 54 8.72 6.42 11.39
C THR A 54 8.54 6.58 9.89
N LEU A 55 9.15 5.68 9.14
CA LEU A 55 8.98 5.55 7.70
C LEU A 55 8.27 4.23 7.43
N SER A 56 7.20 4.28 6.63
CA SER A 56 6.52 3.07 6.16
C SER A 56 6.29 3.12 4.66
N ARG A 57 6.48 1.98 4.01
CA ARG A 57 6.12 1.75 2.62
C ARG A 57 5.25 0.51 2.54
N ASN A 58 4.06 0.68 1.96
CA ASN A 58 3.11 -0.39 1.73
C ASN A 58 2.91 -0.55 0.22
N GLN A 59 3.12 -1.75 -0.30
CA GLN A 59 2.86 -2.13 -1.68
C GLN A 59 1.75 -3.17 -1.68
N THR A 60 0.70 -2.92 -2.46
CA THR A 60 -0.44 -3.82 -2.59
C THR A 60 -0.67 -4.11 -4.07
N ASN A 61 -0.73 -5.39 -4.41
CA ASN A 61 -1.30 -5.85 -5.66
C ASN A 61 -2.77 -6.13 -5.41
N ASN A 62 -3.64 -5.45 -6.14
CA ASN A 62 -5.08 -5.59 -6.00
C ASN A 62 -5.64 -6.43 -7.15
N VAL A 63 -6.76 -7.08 -6.88
CA VAL A 63 -7.59 -7.70 -7.92
C VAL A 63 -8.86 -6.89 -8.10
N PRO A 64 -9.48 -6.91 -9.29
CA PRO A 64 -10.74 -6.23 -9.51
C PRO A 64 -11.82 -6.74 -8.56
N LEU A 65 -12.36 -5.87 -7.72
CA LEU A 65 -13.48 -6.18 -6.83
C LEU A 65 -14.81 -5.68 -7.37
N GLY A 66 -14.79 -4.99 -8.54
CA GLY A 66 -15.94 -4.28 -9.06
C GLY A 66 -16.14 -2.94 -8.37
N SER A 67 -17.03 -2.14 -8.91
CA SER A 67 -17.50 -0.90 -8.29
C SER A 67 -19.02 -0.85 -8.48
N GLY A 68 -19.74 -0.07 -7.68
CA GLY A 68 -21.21 -0.03 -7.66
C GLY A 68 -21.91 0.24 -9.00
N GLN A 69 -21.17 0.66 -10.04
CA GLN A 69 -21.67 0.79 -11.42
C GLN A 69 -21.26 -0.38 -12.33
N ASN A 70 -20.32 -1.23 -11.89
CA ASN A 70 -19.83 -2.37 -12.67
C ASN A 70 -19.41 -3.53 -11.76
N GLU A 71 -20.37 -4.09 -11.05
CA GLU A 71 -20.17 -5.25 -10.15
C GLU A 71 -19.64 -6.46 -10.91
N ASN A 72 -19.98 -6.62 -12.18
CA ASN A 72 -19.52 -7.71 -13.04
C ASN A 72 -18.00 -7.63 -13.32
N ALA A 73 -17.35 -6.50 -13.06
CA ALA A 73 -15.90 -6.38 -13.10
C ALA A 73 -15.22 -7.01 -11.88
N SER A 74 -15.97 -7.48 -10.89
CA SER A 74 -15.43 -8.23 -9.75
C SER A 74 -15.06 -9.64 -10.18
N ILE A 75 -13.83 -10.04 -9.89
CA ILE A 75 -13.37 -11.40 -10.15
C ILE A 75 -14.21 -12.45 -9.40
N MET A 76 -14.64 -12.13 -8.17
CA MET A 76 -15.46 -13.04 -7.35
C MET A 76 -16.86 -13.20 -7.91
N VAL A 77 -17.49 -12.10 -8.34
CA VAL A 77 -18.81 -12.11 -8.97
C VAL A 77 -18.74 -12.83 -10.33
N ALA A 78 -17.73 -12.52 -11.12
CA ALA A 78 -17.54 -13.19 -12.42
C ALA A 78 -17.35 -14.71 -12.23
N ALA A 79 -16.53 -15.14 -11.25
CA ALA A 79 -16.30 -16.55 -10.98
C ALA A 79 -17.59 -17.29 -10.52
N ALA A 80 -18.45 -16.62 -9.76
CA ALA A 80 -19.69 -17.20 -9.27
C ALA A 80 -20.80 -17.31 -10.37
N GLN A 81 -20.75 -16.44 -11.36
CA GLN A 81 -21.78 -16.34 -12.39
C GLN A 81 -21.36 -16.95 -13.75
N PHE A 82 -20.07 -17.15 -13.98
CA PHE A 82 -19.56 -17.67 -15.23
C PHE A 82 -19.94 -19.16 -15.40
N ASN A 83 -20.35 -19.54 -16.63
CA ASN A 83 -20.72 -20.93 -16.90
C ASN A 83 -19.49 -21.85 -16.82
N PRO A 84 -19.43 -22.80 -15.86
CA PRO A 84 -18.29 -23.68 -15.65
C PRO A 84 -18.04 -24.70 -16.77
N LEU A 85 -19.00 -24.88 -17.69
CA LEU A 85 -18.87 -25.78 -18.85
C LEU A 85 -18.13 -25.13 -20.03
N LEU A 86 -17.92 -23.80 -20.00
CA LEU A 86 -17.18 -23.12 -21.02
C LEU A 86 -15.67 -23.28 -20.80
N PRO A 87 -14.90 -23.51 -21.87
CA PRO A 87 -13.44 -23.51 -21.75
C PRO A 87 -12.93 -22.12 -21.37
N ILE A 88 -11.77 -22.06 -20.72
CA ILE A 88 -11.13 -20.79 -20.33
C ILE A 88 -10.76 -19.98 -21.59
N LYS A 89 -10.25 -20.66 -22.63
CA LYS A 89 -9.87 -20.07 -23.91
C LYS A 89 -10.52 -20.82 -25.05
N ASP A 90 -10.82 -20.07 -26.11
CA ASP A 90 -11.35 -20.61 -27.37
C ASP A 90 -10.21 -21.19 -28.26
N GLU A 91 -10.56 -21.66 -29.44
CA GLU A 91 -9.64 -22.23 -30.42
C GLU A 91 -8.60 -21.23 -30.94
N ASN A 92 -8.89 -19.93 -30.87
CA ASN A 92 -7.99 -18.85 -31.27
C ASN A 92 -7.03 -18.43 -30.13
N GLY A 93 -7.23 -18.97 -28.91
CA GLY A 93 -6.46 -18.62 -27.74
C GLY A 93 -6.98 -17.39 -26.99
N ASP A 94 -8.11 -16.84 -27.39
CA ASP A 94 -8.79 -15.73 -26.73
C ASP A 94 -9.63 -16.22 -25.55
N TYR A 95 -9.85 -15.37 -24.55
CA TYR A 95 -10.69 -15.74 -23.41
C TYR A 95 -12.14 -15.92 -23.84
N THR A 96 -12.69 -17.09 -23.57
CA THR A 96 -14.08 -17.43 -23.93
C THR A 96 -15.06 -16.46 -23.25
N LEU A 97 -16.00 -15.94 -24.00
CA LEU A 97 -17.11 -15.14 -23.53
C LEU A 97 -18.39 -15.98 -23.47
N ASN A 98 -19.22 -15.72 -22.48
CA ASN A 98 -20.53 -16.35 -22.39
C ASN A 98 -21.50 -15.65 -23.37
N SER A 99 -21.93 -16.34 -24.41
CA SER A 99 -22.86 -15.78 -25.43
C SER A 99 -24.20 -15.36 -24.84
N GLN A 100 -24.64 -15.99 -23.75
CA GLN A 100 -25.88 -15.66 -23.04
C GLN A 100 -25.73 -14.48 -22.07
N ALA A 101 -24.50 -14.10 -21.74
CA ALA A 101 -24.17 -13.03 -20.81
C ALA A 101 -22.88 -12.31 -21.28
N ALA A 102 -22.92 -11.69 -22.44
CA ALA A 102 -21.76 -11.06 -23.10
C ALA A 102 -21.14 -9.88 -22.30
N PHE A 103 -21.86 -9.37 -21.31
CA PHE A 103 -21.36 -8.36 -20.38
C PHE A 103 -20.53 -8.95 -19.22
N LEU A 104 -20.61 -10.28 -19.02
CA LEU A 104 -19.90 -10.96 -17.95
C LEU A 104 -18.49 -11.35 -18.44
N PRO A 105 -17.41 -10.81 -17.85
CA PRO A 105 -16.07 -11.16 -18.27
C PRO A 105 -15.72 -12.58 -17.85
N ASN A 106 -14.81 -13.20 -18.60
CA ASN A 106 -14.18 -14.44 -18.15
C ASN A 106 -13.36 -14.16 -16.85
N PRO A 107 -13.64 -14.86 -15.75
CA PRO A 107 -12.97 -14.56 -14.46
C PRO A 107 -11.45 -14.72 -14.50
N VAL A 108 -10.94 -15.64 -15.35
CA VAL A 108 -9.49 -15.84 -15.51
C VAL A 108 -8.85 -14.66 -16.23
N SER A 109 -9.56 -14.05 -17.20
CA SER A 109 -9.05 -12.85 -17.89
C SER A 109 -8.86 -11.66 -16.94
N LEU A 110 -9.67 -11.56 -15.91
CA LEU A 110 -9.54 -10.49 -14.90
C LEU A 110 -8.26 -10.59 -14.07
N LEU A 111 -7.62 -11.77 -14.01
CA LEU A 111 -6.33 -11.95 -13.36
C LEU A 111 -5.16 -11.30 -14.13
N GLU A 112 -5.35 -10.96 -15.40
CA GLU A 112 -4.35 -10.24 -16.19
C GLU A 112 -4.34 -8.74 -15.91
N ILE A 113 -5.37 -8.23 -15.25
CA ILE A 113 -5.43 -6.83 -14.83
C ILE A 113 -4.38 -6.62 -13.73
N THR A 114 -3.50 -5.66 -13.99
CA THR A 114 -2.52 -5.23 -12.99
C THR A 114 -3.06 -3.99 -12.28
N ASP A 115 -3.21 -4.06 -10.96
CA ASP A 115 -3.60 -2.94 -10.12
C ASP A 115 -2.66 -2.87 -8.92
N LYS A 116 -1.71 -1.95 -8.98
CA LYS A 116 -0.68 -1.78 -7.96
C LYS A 116 -0.88 -0.46 -7.23
N THR A 117 -0.96 -0.55 -5.91
CA THR A 117 -1.00 0.63 -5.03
C THR A 117 0.25 0.65 -4.17
N MET A 118 0.96 1.77 -4.22
CA MET A 118 2.10 2.07 -3.35
C MET A 118 1.70 3.24 -2.44
N LYS A 119 1.90 3.05 -1.13
CA LYS A 119 1.69 4.10 -0.12
C LYS A 119 2.97 4.26 0.69
N GLU A 120 3.44 5.48 0.80
CA GLU A 120 4.58 5.85 1.63
C GLU A 120 4.14 6.88 2.65
N ARG A 121 4.60 6.71 3.89
CA ARG A 121 4.35 7.68 4.95
C ARG A 121 5.62 7.94 5.71
N LEU A 122 5.95 9.20 5.85
CA LEU A 122 6.99 9.69 6.75
C LEU A 122 6.32 10.48 7.87
N LEU A 123 6.46 9.99 9.08
CA LEU A 123 6.09 10.71 10.30
C LEU A 123 7.37 10.99 11.07
N ALA A 124 7.70 12.26 11.25
CA ALA A 124 8.85 12.67 12.03
C ALA A 124 8.45 13.75 13.02
N THR A 125 8.92 13.61 14.25
CA THR A 125 8.79 14.61 15.30
C THR A 125 10.14 14.87 15.95
N ALA A 126 10.41 16.13 16.25
CA ALA A 126 11.57 16.53 17.03
C ALA A 126 11.13 17.42 18.17
N PHE A 127 11.82 17.36 19.29
CA PHE A 127 11.61 18.27 20.39
C PHE A 127 12.92 18.81 20.93
N VAL A 128 12.80 20.01 21.45
CA VAL A 128 13.84 20.67 22.23
C VAL A 128 13.23 21.05 23.58
N GLU A 129 13.86 20.61 24.66
CA GLU A 129 13.48 20.96 26.03
C GLU A 129 14.64 21.70 26.67
N VAL A 130 14.36 22.86 27.23
CA VAL A 130 15.36 23.72 27.90
C VAL A 130 14.85 24.06 29.29
N LYS A 131 15.73 23.91 30.29
CA LYS A 131 15.51 24.27 31.72
C LYS A 131 16.40 25.45 32.06
N PRO A 132 15.97 26.70 31.76
CA PRO A 132 16.82 27.88 32.02
C PRO A 132 17.05 28.16 33.49
N ILE A 133 16.08 27.81 34.34
CA ILE A 133 16.14 27.90 35.79
C ILE A 133 15.48 26.67 36.41
N GLN A 134 15.65 26.46 37.74
CA GLN A 134 15.32 25.19 38.42
C GLN A 134 13.85 24.76 38.20
N ASP A 135 12.90 25.66 38.27
CA ASP A 135 11.45 25.32 38.23
C ASP A 135 10.78 25.71 36.92
N LEU A 136 11.53 26.03 35.84
CA LEU A 136 11.01 26.40 34.55
C LEU A 136 11.51 25.43 33.48
N THR A 137 10.56 24.79 32.77
CA THR A 137 10.85 23.96 31.62
C THR A 137 10.14 24.54 30.40
N LEU A 138 10.91 24.84 29.36
CA LEU A 138 10.41 25.25 28.06
C LEU A 138 10.58 24.11 27.08
N LYS A 139 9.49 23.73 26.37
CA LYS A 139 9.54 22.65 25.39
C LYS A 139 8.93 23.11 24.07
N ALA A 140 9.70 22.96 23.01
CA ALA A 140 9.23 23.15 21.64
C ALA A 140 9.15 21.79 20.93
N ASN A 141 8.08 21.54 20.19
CA ASN A 141 7.87 20.35 19.39
C ASN A 141 7.65 20.74 17.93
N PHE A 142 8.29 20.00 17.04
CA PHE A 142 8.15 20.13 15.60
C PHE A 142 7.71 18.78 15.04
N GLY A 143 6.78 18.78 14.07
CA GLY A 143 6.30 17.55 13.47
C GLY A 143 6.10 17.70 11.96
N ILE A 144 6.38 16.62 11.24
CA ILE A 144 6.11 16.47 9.81
C ILE A 144 5.39 15.15 9.65
N ASP A 145 4.24 15.17 8.96
CA ASP A 145 3.53 13.98 8.51
C ASP A 145 3.30 14.13 6.99
N ARG A 146 4.01 13.31 6.23
CA ARG A 146 3.92 13.29 4.77
C ARG A 146 3.40 11.94 4.32
N ASN A 147 2.34 11.97 3.53
CA ASN A 147 1.75 10.79 2.89
C ASN A 147 1.89 10.93 1.37
N TYR A 148 2.33 9.86 0.74
CA TYR A 148 2.37 9.74 -0.71
C TYR A 148 1.66 8.46 -1.12
N GLN A 149 0.79 8.53 -2.12
CA GLN A 149 0.12 7.38 -2.69
C GLN A 149 0.19 7.42 -4.21
N LYS A 150 0.58 6.30 -4.81
CA LYS A 150 0.50 6.07 -6.25
C LYS A 150 -0.26 4.78 -6.51
N ARG A 151 -1.26 4.85 -7.36
CA ARG A 151 -1.97 3.68 -7.89
C ARG A 151 -1.77 3.63 -9.40
N SER A 152 -1.41 2.47 -9.92
CA SER A 152 -1.23 2.20 -11.34
C SER A 152 -2.09 1.01 -11.71
N VAL A 153 -3.01 1.21 -12.64
CA VAL A 153 -3.91 0.16 -13.16
C VAL A 153 -3.60 -0.03 -14.63
N TYR A 154 -3.46 -1.27 -15.06
CA TYR A 154 -3.35 -1.63 -16.47
C TYR A 154 -4.34 -2.74 -16.79
N MET A 155 -5.20 -2.49 -17.75
CA MET A 155 -6.18 -3.43 -18.30
C MET A 155 -5.73 -3.82 -19.71
N PRO A 156 -5.20 -5.03 -19.92
CA PRO A 156 -4.77 -5.48 -21.23
C PRO A 156 -5.95 -5.67 -22.18
N LYS A 157 -5.69 -5.60 -23.48
CA LYS A 157 -6.69 -5.83 -24.54
C LYS A 157 -7.30 -7.23 -24.53
N THR A 158 -6.70 -8.18 -23.86
CA THR A 158 -7.20 -9.54 -23.64
C THR A 158 -8.38 -9.62 -22.70
N THR A 159 -8.62 -8.56 -21.92
CA THR A 159 -9.80 -8.47 -21.03
C THR A 159 -10.98 -7.82 -21.73
N LEU A 160 -12.20 -8.22 -21.39
CA LEU A 160 -13.44 -7.67 -21.98
C LEU A 160 -13.47 -6.13 -21.93
N TYR A 161 -12.99 -5.52 -20.84
CA TYR A 161 -13.02 -4.06 -20.66
C TYR A 161 -11.85 -3.36 -21.37
N GLY A 162 -10.69 -3.99 -21.43
CA GLY A 162 -9.53 -3.47 -22.14
C GLY A 162 -9.66 -3.59 -23.66
N GLN A 163 -10.35 -4.62 -24.16
CA GLN A 163 -10.52 -4.87 -25.58
C GLN A 163 -11.13 -3.69 -26.33
N LYS A 164 -12.19 -3.07 -25.77
CA LYS A 164 -12.88 -1.91 -26.35
C LYS A 164 -11.99 -0.69 -26.55
N LYS A 165 -10.88 -0.59 -25.82
CA LYS A 165 -9.96 0.55 -25.83
C LYS A 165 -8.57 0.19 -26.34
N GLY A 166 -8.36 -1.04 -26.83
CA GLY A 166 -7.03 -1.52 -27.25
C GLY A 166 -6.04 -1.69 -26.09
N GLY A 167 -6.52 -1.76 -24.85
CA GLY A 167 -5.79 -1.69 -23.60
C GLY A 167 -5.95 -0.31 -22.94
N GLN A 168 -5.97 -0.28 -21.63
CA GLN A 168 -6.10 0.96 -20.84
C GLN A 168 -5.09 0.97 -19.71
N ALA A 169 -4.42 2.11 -19.52
CA ALA A 169 -3.56 2.36 -18.38
C ALA A 169 -4.02 3.64 -17.66
N ASP A 170 -4.21 3.53 -16.35
CA ASP A 170 -4.59 4.63 -15.48
C ASP A 170 -3.55 4.77 -14.35
N ILE A 171 -3.10 5.99 -14.11
CA ILE A 171 -2.18 6.30 -13.02
C ILE A 171 -2.80 7.43 -12.19
N ALA A 172 -2.99 7.19 -10.91
CA ALA A 172 -3.42 8.19 -9.94
C ALA A 172 -2.31 8.38 -8.89
N GLN A 173 -1.99 9.63 -8.59
CA GLN A 173 -0.97 10.02 -7.63
C GLN A 173 -1.55 11.06 -6.69
N TYR A 174 -1.26 10.92 -5.40
CA TYR A 174 -1.69 11.82 -4.32
C TYR A 174 -0.52 12.05 -3.38
N ASP A 175 -0.29 13.30 -3.01
CA ASP A 175 0.72 13.77 -2.05
C ASP A 175 0.05 14.29 -0.77
#